data_3a7a475407150b8d9450605325c18cad
#
_entry.id   3a7a475407150b8d9450605325c18cad
#
_cell.length_a   1.000
_cell.length_b   1.000
_cell.length_c   1.000
_cell.angle_alpha   90.00
_cell.angle_beta   90.00
_cell.angle_gamma   90.00
#
_symmetry.space_group_name_H-M   'P 1'
#
loop_
_entity.id
_entity.type
_entity.pdbx_description
1 polymer ?
#
loop_
_entity_poly.entity_id
_entity_poly.type
_entity_poly.pdbx_seq_one_letter_code
_entity_poly.pdbx_strand_id
1 'polypeptide(L)'
;MFRATLALALASAASIAAAATTPTSTLDKLDSSAPWWEKVTVTISGDGQPQSCRFESSLTPGAAKSCDVEASAGAQAKLSSSSSKDQYTRITFERRFSPGAQGDADAPAGDMLLGQQVMALAIGAKGTVEGCKIVATGGDMRPGYGCKEASAEKFQASAHSTTAAPRQGYMTILVYGHQEHVV
;
A
#
# COMPACT_ATOMS: atom_id res chain seq x y z
N MET A 1 -15.70 -68.27 -12.36
CA MET A 1 -14.82 -67.21 -12.89
C MET A 1 -15.57 -65.88 -12.80
N PHE A 2 -15.37 -65.13 -11.69
CA PHE A 2 -16.00 -63.84 -11.46
C PHE A 2 -14.94 -62.75 -11.67
N ARG A 3 -15.12 -61.88 -12.64
CA ARG A 3 -14.29 -60.67 -12.83
C ARG A 3 -14.98 -59.49 -12.14
N ALA A 4 -14.38 -59.01 -11.08
CA ALA A 4 -14.77 -57.75 -10.42
C ALA A 4 -14.03 -56.58 -11.06
N THR A 5 -14.79 -55.67 -11.68
CA THR A 5 -14.29 -54.40 -12.20
C THR A 5 -14.34 -53.38 -11.09
N LEU A 6 -13.15 -52.87 -10.68
CA LEU A 6 -12.98 -51.77 -9.71
C LEU A 6 -13.10 -50.44 -10.46
N ALA A 7 -14.14 -49.67 -10.16
CA ALA A 7 -14.29 -48.32 -10.68
C ALA A 7 -13.58 -47.33 -9.76
N LEU A 8 -12.55 -46.65 -10.28
CA LEU A 8 -11.81 -45.61 -9.58
C LEU A 8 -12.53 -44.26 -9.78
N ALA A 9 -13.10 -43.74 -8.70
CA ALA A 9 -13.70 -42.41 -8.72
C ALA A 9 -12.59 -41.36 -8.47
N LEU A 10 -12.28 -40.54 -9.48
CA LEU A 10 -11.42 -39.37 -9.35
C LEU A 10 -12.22 -38.20 -8.72
N ALA A 11 -11.91 -37.88 -7.47
CA ALA A 11 -12.41 -36.68 -6.82
C ALA A 11 -11.58 -35.47 -7.28
N SER A 12 -12.19 -34.60 -8.09
CA SER A 12 -11.61 -33.32 -8.51
C SER A 12 -11.71 -32.33 -7.35
N ALA A 13 -10.58 -31.99 -6.72
CA ALA A 13 -10.51 -30.90 -5.76
C ALA A 13 -10.53 -29.57 -6.52
N ALA A 14 -11.64 -28.85 -6.42
CA ALA A 14 -11.75 -27.47 -6.91
C ALA A 14 -10.99 -26.55 -5.96
N SER A 15 -9.84 -26.03 -6.40
CA SER A 15 -9.09 -24.98 -5.69
C SER A 15 -9.84 -23.67 -5.81
N ILE A 16 -10.45 -23.22 -4.73
CA ILE A 16 -11.03 -21.87 -4.62
C ILE A 16 -9.86 -20.91 -4.44
N ALA A 17 -9.48 -20.21 -5.50
CA ALA A 17 -8.58 -19.07 -5.42
C ALA A 17 -9.32 -17.93 -4.70
N ALA A 18 -9.03 -17.70 -3.43
CA ALA A 18 -9.48 -16.52 -2.72
C ALA A 18 -8.78 -15.30 -3.33
N ALA A 19 -9.52 -14.52 -4.11
CA ALA A 19 -9.07 -13.21 -4.57
C ALA A 19 -8.98 -12.31 -3.34
N ALA A 20 -7.76 -11.89 -2.99
CA ALA A 20 -7.53 -10.86 -1.98
C ALA A 20 -8.21 -9.57 -2.45
N THR A 21 -9.35 -9.25 -1.85
CA THR A 21 -10.02 -7.96 -2.04
C THR A 21 -9.22 -6.90 -1.29
N THR A 22 -8.37 -6.18 -2.02
CA THR A 22 -7.86 -4.88 -1.54
C THR A 22 -9.06 -4.01 -1.15
N PRO A 23 -9.04 -3.32 0.01
CA PRO A 23 -10.10 -2.40 0.35
C PRO A 23 -10.15 -1.33 -0.74
N THR A 24 -11.16 -1.39 -1.57
CA THR A 24 -11.44 -0.37 -2.57
C THR A 24 -11.83 0.89 -1.80
N SER A 25 -10.98 1.92 -1.85
CA SER A 25 -11.36 3.25 -1.37
C SER A 25 -12.66 3.64 -2.04
N THR A 26 -13.68 3.99 -1.25
CA THR A 26 -15.01 4.39 -1.72
C THR A 26 -15.02 5.72 -2.47
N LEU A 27 -13.86 6.34 -2.66
CA LEU A 27 -13.66 7.48 -3.54
C LEU A 27 -13.28 6.96 -4.92
N ASP A 28 -14.21 7.01 -5.86
CA ASP A 28 -13.97 6.60 -7.25
C ASP A 28 -12.80 7.34 -7.91
N LYS A 29 -12.37 8.48 -7.34
CA LYS A 29 -11.28 9.32 -7.88
C LYS A 29 -10.54 10.07 -6.78
N LEU A 30 -9.22 10.07 -6.87
CA LEU A 30 -8.32 10.77 -5.95
C LEU A 30 -8.29 12.29 -6.25
N ASP A 31 -8.14 13.11 -5.23
CA ASP A 31 -7.89 14.54 -5.43
C ASP A 31 -6.47 14.76 -5.97
N SER A 32 -6.33 15.59 -6.99
CA SER A 32 -5.04 15.99 -7.56
C SER A 32 -4.74 17.48 -7.37
N SER A 33 -5.61 18.21 -6.69
CA SER A 33 -5.48 19.66 -6.45
C SER A 33 -4.94 20.00 -5.07
N ALA A 34 -5.06 19.08 -4.10
CA ALA A 34 -4.63 19.26 -2.73
C ALA A 34 -3.78 18.08 -2.24
N PRO A 35 -2.89 18.28 -1.27
CA PRO A 35 -2.17 17.19 -0.63
C PRO A 35 -3.13 16.28 0.15
N TRP A 36 -2.86 14.98 0.10
CA TRP A 36 -3.57 14.00 0.92
C TRP A 36 -2.63 12.86 1.31
N TRP A 37 -3.05 12.09 2.30
CA TRP A 37 -2.35 10.89 2.74
C TRP A 37 -3.34 9.78 3.11
N GLU A 38 -2.86 8.56 3.02
CA GLU A 38 -3.50 7.35 3.52
C GLU A 38 -2.46 6.47 4.17
N LYS A 39 -2.81 5.83 5.28
CA LYS A 39 -1.90 4.93 5.98
C LYS A 39 -2.61 3.69 6.52
N VAL A 40 -1.87 2.60 6.49
CA VAL A 40 -2.21 1.32 7.09
C VAL A 40 -1.19 1.04 8.16
N THR A 41 -1.65 0.92 9.40
CA THR A 41 -0.80 0.58 10.54
C THR A 41 -1.14 -0.82 11.02
N VAL A 42 -0.13 -1.67 11.10
CA VAL A 42 -0.23 -3.03 11.61
C VAL A 42 0.50 -3.10 12.94
N THR A 43 -0.19 -3.58 13.97
CA THR A 43 0.41 -3.89 15.28
C THR A 43 0.90 -5.32 15.27
N ILE A 44 2.09 -5.54 15.81
CA ILE A 44 2.79 -6.82 15.82
C ILE A 44 3.03 -7.23 17.26
N SER A 45 2.77 -8.50 17.58
CA SER A 45 3.09 -9.08 18.89
C SER A 45 4.59 -9.38 19.02
N GLY A 46 5.04 -9.64 20.24
CA GLY A 46 6.44 -9.96 20.54
C GLY A 46 6.99 -11.22 19.85
N ASP A 47 6.12 -12.09 19.36
CA ASP A 47 6.46 -13.26 18.54
C ASP A 47 6.41 -12.98 17.02
N GLY A 48 6.22 -11.72 16.63
CA GLY A 48 6.23 -11.28 15.23
C GLY A 48 4.91 -11.50 14.50
N GLN A 49 3.83 -11.88 15.19
CA GLN A 49 2.54 -12.10 14.57
C GLN A 49 1.72 -10.80 14.47
N PRO A 50 1.04 -10.54 13.34
CA PRO A 50 0.16 -9.40 13.20
C PRO A 50 -1.08 -9.58 14.07
N GLN A 51 -1.41 -8.57 14.89
CA GLN A 51 -2.54 -8.61 15.83
C GLN A 51 -3.70 -7.73 15.42
N SER A 52 -3.42 -6.58 14.86
CA SER A 52 -4.45 -5.64 14.43
C SER A 52 -4.01 -4.83 13.23
N CYS A 53 -4.96 -4.37 12.45
CA CYS A 53 -4.74 -3.49 11.31
C CYS A 53 -5.68 -2.30 11.41
N ARG A 54 -5.17 -1.10 11.13
CA ARG A 54 -5.92 0.16 11.13
C ARG A 54 -5.62 0.94 9.87
N PHE A 55 -6.67 1.34 9.15
CA PHE A 55 -6.61 2.25 8.00
C PHE A 55 -7.05 3.64 8.40
N GLU A 56 -6.32 4.67 7.98
CA GLU A 56 -6.63 6.08 8.16
C GLU A 56 -6.37 6.84 6.86
N SER A 57 -7.19 7.85 6.58
CA SER A 57 -7.07 8.66 5.36
C SER A 57 -7.49 10.09 5.62
N SER A 58 -6.74 11.04 5.07
CA SER A 58 -7.13 12.45 5.07
C SER A 58 -8.28 12.74 4.10
N LEU A 59 -8.54 11.84 3.14
CA LEU A 59 -9.65 11.95 2.19
C LEU A 59 -10.99 11.63 2.84
N THR A 60 -11.00 10.88 3.93
CA THR A 60 -12.19 10.54 4.72
C THR A 60 -11.94 10.76 6.21
N PRO A 61 -11.89 12.03 6.67
CA PRO A 61 -11.59 12.34 8.06
C PRO A 61 -12.58 11.67 9.04
N GLY A 62 -12.05 11.14 10.14
CA GLY A 62 -12.85 10.53 11.21
C GLY A 62 -13.19 9.06 11.05
N ALA A 63 -12.87 8.44 9.93
CA ALA A 63 -13.11 7.02 9.68
C ALA A 63 -11.84 6.19 9.79
N ALA A 64 -11.28 6.04 10.99
CA ALA A 64 -10.34 4.95 11.21
C ALA A 64 -11.10 3.63 11.10
N LYS A 65 -10.72 2.78 10.14
CA LYS A 65 -11.37 1.49 9.89
C LYS A 65 -10.39 0.37 10.24
N SER A 66 -10.91 -0.70 10.83
CA SER A 66 -10.15 -1.95 10.87
C SER A 66 -9.96 -2.45 9.45
N CYS A 67 -8.77 -2.94 9.14
CA CYS A 67 -8.46 -3.59 7.88
C CYS A 67 -8.20 -5.07 8.10
N ASP A 68 -8.14 -5.82 7.02
CA ASP A 68 -7.84 -7.25 7.08
C ASP A 68 -6.35 -7.45 7.38
N VAL A 69 -6.09 -8.11 8.51
CA VAL A 69 -4.73 -8.39 8.97
C VAL A 69 -4.01 -9.37 8.04
N GLU A 70 -4.74 -10.35 7.49
CA GLU A 70 -4.17 -11.38 6.61
C GLU A 70 -3.70 -10.79 5.28
N ALA A 71 -4.46 -9.85 4.71
CA ALA A 71 -4.05 -9.15 3.49
C ALA A 71 -2.78 -8.30 3.70
N SER A 72 -2.58 -7.80 4.94
CA SER A 72 -1.41 -7.01 5.30
C SER A 72 -0.18 -7.87 5.64
N ALA A 73 -0.38 -9.13 6.04
CA ALA A 73 0.67 -10.06 6.44
C ALA A 73 1.63 -10.42 5.28
N GLY A 74 1.16 -10.41 4.04
CA GLY A 74 2.00 -10.64 2.86
C GLY A 74 3.12 -9.61 2.67
N ALA A 75 2.90 -8.37 3.12
CA ALA A 75 3.93 -7.34 3.14
C ALA A 75 4.93 -7.54 4.29
N GLN A 76 4.49 -8.13 5.39
CA GLN A 76 5.29 -8.37 6.60
C GLN A 76 6.20 -9.59 6.51
N ALA A 77 5.83 -10.62 5.76
CA ALA A 77 6.68 -11.80 5.57
C ALA A 77 8.07 -11.43 5.01
N LYS A 78 8.15 -10.29 4.29
CA LYS A 78 9.44 -9.73 3.85
C LYS A 78 10.18 -8.93 4.93
N LEU A 79 9.50 -8.47 5.97
CA LEU A 79 10.07 -7.72 7.10
C LEU A 79 10.72 -8.64 8.13
N SER A 80 10.10 -9.77 8.41
CA SER A 80 10.62 -10.75 9.38
C SER A 80 11.87 -11.47 8.90
N SER A 81 12.23 -11.40 7.62
CA SER A 81 13.44 -12.00 7.09
C SER A 81 14.70 -11.12 7.22
N SER A 82 14.56 -9.85 7.64
CA SER A 82 15.71 -9.06 8.01
C SER A 82 16.24 -9.56 9.36
N SER A 83 17.47 -10.03 9.40
CA SER A 83 18.15 -10.62 10.55
C SER A 83 18.45 -9.64 11.71
N SER A 84 17.75 -8.52 11.81
CA SER A 84 17.92 -7.60 12.92
C SER A 84 17.13 -8.07 14.12
N LYS A 85 17.77 -8.07 15.29
CA LYS A 85 17.18 -8.38 16.60
C LYS A 85 16.15 -7.33 17.05
N ASP A 86 15.81 -6.40 16.19
CA ASP A 86 14.94 -5.28 16.49
C ASP A 86 13.48 -5.74 16.33
N GLN A 87 12.76 -5.74 17.43
CA GLN A 87 11.34 -6.08 17.45
C GLN A 87 10.52 -4.80 17.22
N TYR A 88 9.84 -4.74 16.08
CA TYR A 88 8.89 -3.68 15.84
C TYR A 88 7.54 -4.05 16.45
N THR A 89 6.96 -3.14 17.22
CA THR A 89 5.60 -3.29 17.77
C THR A 89 4.53 -2.79 16.81
N ARG A 90 4.93 -1.93 15.86
CA ARG A 90 4.06 -1.31 14.87
C ARG A 90 4.80 -1.10 13.57
N ILE A 91 4.16 -1.42 12.44
CA ILE A 91 4.64 -1.07 11.10
C ILE A 91 3.56 -0.30 10.39
N THR A 92 3.94 0.83 9.80
CA THR A 92 3.04 1.70 9.05
C THR A 92 3.49 1.80 7.60
N PHE A 93 2.53 1.58 6.71
CA PHE A 93 2.63 1.87 5.28
C PHE A 93 1.84 3.15 5.03
N GLU A 94 2.49 4.16 4.52
CA GLU A 94 1.86 5.44 4.24
C GLU A 94 2.09 5.83 2.80
N ARG A 95 1.03 6.28 2.12
CA ARG A 95 1.13 6.95 0.83
C ARG A 95 0.68 8.40 0.97
N ARG A 96 1.48 9.30 0.44
CA ARG A 96 1.22 10.75 0.42
C ARG A 96 1.22 11.23 -1.00
N PHE A 97 0.28 12.08 -1.34
CA PHE A 97 0.26 12.79 -2.60
C PHE A 97 0.49 14.29 -2.36
N SER A 98 1.33 14.89 -3.19
CA SER A 98 1.61 16.34 -3.18
C SER A 98 1.51 16.89 -4.60
N PRO A 99 0.63 17.86 -4.87
CA PRO A 99 0.53 18.50 -6.18
C PRO A 99 1.69 19.46 -6.42
N GLY A 100 2.22 19.48 -7.63
CA GLY A 100 3.21 20.46 -8.10
C GLY A 100 4.64 20.29 -7.58
N ALA A 101 4.83 20.02 -6.31
CA ALA A 101 6.14 19.87 -5.69
C ALA A 101 6.23 18.60 -4.86
N GLN A 102 7.45 18.06 -4.73
CA GLN A 102 7.71 16.94 -3.84
C GLN A 102 7.44 17.36 -2.39
N GLY A 103 6.58 16.60 -1.71
CA GLY A 103 6.31 16.78 -0.28
C GLY A 103 7.39 16.14 0.58
N ASP A 104 7.20 16.30 1.89
CA ASP A 104 8.04 15.67 2.90
C ASP A 104 8.00 14.14 2.78
N ALA A 105 9.17 13.53 2.87
CA ALA A 105 9.39 12.10 2.72
C ALA A 105 9.99 11.46 3.99
N ASP A 106 9.97 12.18 5.11
CA ASP A 106 10.49 11.69 6.37
C ASP A 106 9.46 10.86 7.13
N ALA A 107 9.95 9.88 7.88
CA ALA A 107 9.14 9.16 8.86
C ALA A 107 8.79 10.10 10.03
N PRO A 108 7.67 9.87 10.73
CA PRO A 108 7.33 10.61 11.94
C PRO A 108 8.42 10.51 13.01
N ALA A 109 8.53 11.54 13.86
CA ALA A 109 9.48 11.53 14.96
C ALA A 109 9.24 10.32 15.89
N GLY A 110 10.30 9.58 16.20
CA GLY A 110 10.26 8.38 17.03
C GLY A 110 10.03 7.07 16.24
N ASP A 111 9.77 7.15 14.94
CA ASP A 111 9.67 5.98 14.06
C ASP A 111 10.94 5.85 13.18
N MET A 112 11.32 4.63 12.87
CA MET A 112 12.45 4.32 11.99
C MET A 112 11.97 4.12 10.56
N LEU A 113 12.59 4.83 9.61
CA LEU A 113 12.32 4.63 8.18
C LEU A 113 12.88 3.28 7.72
N LEU A 114 12.01 2.39 7.28
CA LEU A 114 12.34 1.06 6.76
C LEU A 114 12.46 1.08 5.25
N GLY A 115 11.62 1.83 4.57
CA GLY A 115 11.62 1.93 3.12
C GLY A 115 10.90 3.18 2.62
N GLN A 116 11.37 3.68 1.49
CA GLN A 116 10.81 4.88 0.86
C GLN A 116 10.89 4.78 -0.65
N GLN A 117 9.89 5.31 -1.31
CA GLN A 117 9.89 5.54 -2.75
C GLN A 117 9.10 6.79 -3.09
N VAL A 118 9.70 7.66 -3.90
CA VAL A 118 9.04 8.87 -4.41
C VAL A 118 8.90 8.75 -5.92
N MET A 119 7.69 8.98 -6.40
CA MET A 119 7.34 8.93 -7.82
C MET A 119 6.83 10.30 -8.28
N ALA A 120 7.38 10.81 -9.38
CA ALA A 120 6.81 11.94 -10.09
C ALA A 120 5.75 11.44 -11.08
N LEU A 121 4.57 12.03 -11.05
CA LEU A 121 3.41 11.68 -11.86
C LEU A 121 3.05 12.82 -12.81
N ALA A 122 2.73 12.48 -14.06
CA ALA A 122 2.05 13.37 -14.99
C ALA A 122 0.57 12.95 -15.06
N ILE A 123 -0.33 13.81 -14.56
CA ILE A 123 -1.76 13.53 -14.47
C ILE A 123 -2.47 14.32 -15.55
N GLY A 124 -3.02 13.63 -16.55
CA GLY A 124 -3.74 14.22 -17.65
C GLY A 124 -5.05 14.89 -17.23
N ALA A 125 -5.61 15.70 -18.12
CA ALA A 125 -6.84 16.46 -17.88
C ALA A 125 -8.04 15.57 -17.48
N LYS A 126 -8.06 14.32 -17.95
CA LYS A 126 -9.09 13.32 -17.61
C LYS A 126 -8.86 12.62 -16.26
N GLY A 127 -7.78 12.96 -15.55
CA GLY A 127 -7.41 12.32 -14.28
C GLY A 127 -6.70 10.98 -14.42
N THR A 128 -6.26 10.61 -15.61
CA THR A 128 -5.41 9.43 -15.85
C THR A 128 -3.95 9.78 -15.64
N VAL A 129 -3.18 8.87 -15.09
CA VAL A 129 -1.73 9.01 -15.01
C VAL A 129 -1.14 8.67 -16.38
N GLU A 130 -0.59 9.67 -17.06
CA GLU A 130 0.00 9.57 -18.40
C GLU A 130 1.50 9.30 -18.36
N GLY A 131 2.13 9.55 -17.21
CA GLY A 131 3.55 9.30 -16.98
C GLY A 131 3.85 9.10 -15.50
N CYS A 132 4.80 8.19 -15.23
CA CYS A 132 5.32 7.95 -13.89
C CYS A 132 6.82 7.69 -13.97
N LYS A 133 7.56 8.28 -13.02
CA LYS A 133 9.00 8.07 -12.86
C LYS A 133 9.37 8.03 -11.39
N ILE A 134 10.10 7.00 -10.97
CA ILE A 134 10.71 6.95 -9.64
C ILE A 134 11.84 7.98 -9.60
N VAL A 135 11.77 8.93 -8.66
CA VAL A 135 12.73 10.04 -8.54
C VAL A 135 13.59 9.93 -7.29
N ALA A 136 13.15 9.19 -6.27
CA ALA A 136 13.94 8.89 -5.09
C ALA A 136 13.54 7.54 -4.48
N THR A 137 14.50 6.90 -3.82
CA THR A 137 14.30 5.70 -2.99
C THR A 137 15.18 5.80 -1.75
N GLY A 138 14.74 5.21 -0.63
CA GLY A 138 15.46 5.19 0.63
C GLY A 138 15.11 3.96 1.47
N GLY A 139 15.91 3.70 2.51
CA GLY A 139 15.76 2.54 3.39
C GLY A 139 16.14 1.22 2.72
N ASP A 140 16.10 0.13 3.50
CA ASP A 140 16.49 -1.22 3.07
C ASP A 140 15.34 -1.97 2.40
N MET A 141 14.09 -1.57 2.73
CA MET A 141 12.89 -2.15 2.17
C MET A 141 12.48 -1.47 0.87
N ARG A 142 12.02 -2.26 -0.09
CA ARG A 142 11.36 -1.74 -1.29
C ARG A 142 9.85 -1.85 -1.11
N PRO A 143 9.13 -0.72 -1.02
CA PRO A 143 7.67 -0.73 -1.01
C PRO A 143 7.12 -1.49 -2.22
N GLY A 144 6.07 -2.27 -2.01
CA GLY A 144 5.42 -3.04 -3.09
C GLY A 144 4.52 -2.19 -4.01
N TYR A 145 4.47 -0.88 -3.82
CA TYR A 145 3.72 0.08 -4.63
C TYR A 145 4.68 0.89 -5.49
N GLY A 146 4.52 0.83 -6.78
CA GLY A 146 5.41 1.49 -7.75
C GLY A 146 4.64 2.18 -8.89
N CYS A 147 5.36 2.50 -9.95
CA CYS A 147 4.76 3.16 -11.12
C CYS A 147 3.65 2.35 -11.79
N LYS A 148 3.68 1.02 -11.70
CA LYS A 148 2.61 0.17 -12.23
C LYS A 148 1.29 0.43 -11.50
N GLU A 149 1.33 0.42 -10.18
CA GLU A 149 0.19 0.66 -9.31
C GLU A 149 -0.27 2.13 -9.43
N ALA A 150 0.67 3.08 -9.38
CA ALA A 150 0.38 4.50 -9.54
C ALA A 150 -0.28 4.82 -10.90
N SER A 151 0.10 4.14 -11.98
CA SER A 151 -0.51 4.33 -13.30
C SER A 151 -1.93 3.78 -13.41
N ALA A 152 -2.33 2.91 -12.51
CA ALA A 152 -3.71 2.39 -12.44
C ALA A 152 -4.66 3.32 -11.66
N GLU A 153 -4.11 4.27 -10.89
CA GLU A 153 -4.90 5.22 -10.11
C GLU A 153 -5.72 6.15 -11.00
N LYS A 154 -6.85 6.59 -10.45
CA LYS A 154 -7.75 7.56 -11.10
C LYS A 154 -7.87 8.80 -10.25
N PHE A 155 -7.47 9.92 -10.81
CA PHE A 155 -7.61 11.23 -10.20
C PHE A 155 -8.86 11.94 -10.71
N GLN A 156 -9.28 12.97 -10.00
CA GLN A 156 -10.35 13.84 -10.45
C GLN A 156 -9.94 14.57 -11.75
N ALA A 157 -10.86 14.63 -12.69
CA ALA A 157 -10.63 15.39 -13.91
C ALA A 157 -10.43 16.88 -13.61
N SER A 158 -9.61 17.55 -14.41
CA SER A 158 -9.46 19.00 -14.30
C SER A 158 -10.79 19.70 -14.66
N ALA A 159 -11.21 20.66 -13.85
CA ALA A 159 -12.37 21.50 -14.15
C ALA A 159 -12.12 22.43 -15.36
N HIS A 160 -10.84 22.63 -15.72
CA HIS A 160 -10.41 23.52 -16.80
C HIS A 160 -9.87 22.72 -17.98
N SER A 161 -10.54 22.82 -19.12
CA SER A 161 -10.12 22.38 -20.47
C SER A 161 -9.53 20.93 -20.59
N THR A 162 -10.12 20.14 -21.44
CA THR A 162 -9.64 18.79 -21.83
C THR A 162 -8.31 18.81 -22.60
N THR A 163 -7.80 19.99 -22.98
CA THR A 163 -6.54 20.20 -23.71
C THR A 163 -5.42 20.78 -22.84
N ALA A 164 -5.64 20.90 -21.53
CA ALA A 164 -4.61 21.39 -20.62
C ALA A 164 -3.42 20.41 -20.55
N ALA A 165 -2.21 20.98 -20.42
CA ALA A 165 -1.01 20.19 -20.17
C ALA A 165 -1.18 19.31 -18.91
N PRO A 166 -0.55 18.12 -18.86
CA PRO A 166 -0.59 17.28 -17.69
C PRO A 166 -0.14 18.01 -16.43
N ARG A 167 -0.87 17.81 -15.33
CA ARG A 167 -0.49 18.36 -14.03
C ARG A 167 0.58 17.46 -13.40
N GLN A 168 1.60 18.09 -12.83
CA GLN A 168 2.62 17.38 -12.10
C GLN A 168 2.14 17.11 -10.67
N GLY A 169 2.38 15.89 -10.17
CA GLY A 169 2.20 15.52 -8.79
C GLY A 169 3.28 14.54 -8.34
N TYR A 170 3.42 14.39 -7.04
CA TYR A 170 4.37 13.44 -6.45
C TYR A 170 3.62 12.47 -5.53
N MET A 171 3.87 11.19 -5.72
CA MET A 171 3.39 10.13 -4.83
C MET A 171 4.58 9.63 -4.01
N THR A 172 4.52 9.80 -2.70
CA THR A 172 5.52 9.31 -1.75
C THR A 172 4.96 8.10 -1.03
N ILE A 173 5.68 7.00 -1.06
CA ILE A 173 5.40 5.78 -0.32
C ILE A 173 6.43 5.65 0.77
N LEU A 174 5.97 5.53 2.00
CA LEU A 174 6.79 5.34 3.19
C LEU A 174 6.44 4.03 3.88
N VAL A 175 7.44 3.33 4.34
CA VAL A 175 7.30 2.23 5.30
C VAL A 175 8.17 2.57 6.48
N TYR A 176 7.58 2.65 7.65
CA TYR A 176 8.31 2.94 8.88
C TYR A 176 7.80 2.08 10.03
N GLY A 177 8.67 1.85 10.99
CA GLY A 177 8.39 1.01 12.14
C GLY A 177 8.62 1.74 13.45
N HIS A 178 7.80 1.46 14.44
CA HIS A 178 7.99 1.87 15.83
C HIS A 178 8.60 0.72 16.62
N GLN A 179 9.66 1.02 17.36
CA GLN A 179 10.28 0.11 18.32
C GLN A 179 9.95 0.58 19.74
N GLU A 180 9.37 -0.31 20.53
CA GLU A 180 9.30 -0.08 21.96
C GLU A 180 10.48 -0.83 22.61
N HIS A 181 11.39 -0.12 23.23
CA HIS A 181 12.33 -0.74 24.15
C HIS A 181 11.55 -1.20 25.38
N VAL A 182 11.29 -2.50 25.47
CA VAL A 182 10.83 -3.09 26.72
C VAL A 182 12.04 -3.08 27.67
N VAL A 183 12.01 -2.17 28.64
CA VAL A 183 13.01 -2.06 29.72
C VAL A 183 12.75 -3.18 30.72
#